data_b0caa16066a99764c991062b3ae983a7
#
_entry.id   b0caa16066a99764c991062b3ae983a7
#
_cell.length_a   1.000
_cell.length_b   1.000
_cell.length_c   1.000
_cell.angle_alpha   90.00
_cell.angle_beta   90.00
_cell.angle_gamma   90.00
#
_symmetry.space_group_name_H-M   'P 1'
#
loop_
_entity.id
_entity.type
_entity.pdbx_description
1 polymer ?
#
loop_
_entity_poly.entity_id
_entity_poly.type
_entity_poly.pdbx_seq_one_letter_code
_entity_poly.pdbx_strand_id
1 'polypeptide(L)'
;MVYLATDKQTYADLSITETANNEQFLFSLFSKTETKEGKALMLNWIMYPLSDLGEIRKRQEAIVWDALPELLLNEEELDFIEYYLAYRDQIREAHILLSCATVIDRLVRYDSTRYVICRGVKLVVHLLHCLKEWATELPQDAPQLMKESAAMIDNILHGSELEEVLEQTSDEEKRLSNFVIDKFDYLFRCTRLLSLKELLSVIYLLDVCRTAHRVAKEKSFCCMPVMVPTMDFSVEGVVHPFVKDAQPNRWQMSRGNICIFTGSNMAGKSTTLKALTLAVWLAHCGLPVPVKSMICPLYEGIYTSINLPDSLRDGRSHFMAEVLRIKEVMQKAVTGKRCLVVLDELFRGTNAKDAFEASVAVNELLKSFSHCHFLISTHILEYAKAFEKDSSCCFYYMEAEIIDDAFVCPHRLLSGISEARVGYWVVKKILSDGLM
;
A
#
# COMPACT_ATOMS: atom_id res chain seq x y z
N MET A 1 13.41 -6.95 -7.51
CA MET A 1 11.96 -6.64 -7.45
C MET A 1 11.56 -5.79 -8.64
N VAL A 2 10.47 -6.12 -9.31
CA VAL A 2 9.89 -5.33 -10.42
C VAL A 2 8.71 -4.55 -9.87
N TYR A 3 8.73 -3.23 -10.02
CA TYR A 3 7.69 -2.36 -9.51
C TYR A 3 6.67 -2.03 -10.59
N LEU A 4 5.42 -1.84 -10.16
CA LEU A 4 4.32 -1.38 -10.99
C LEU A 4 4.55 0.08 -11.41
N ALA A 5 4.41 0.36 -12.70
CA ALA A 5 4.56 1.72 -13.23
C ALA A 5 3.33 2.58 -12.89
N THR A 6 3.56 3.82 -12.52
CA THR A 6 2.50 4.79 -12.21
C THR A 6 3.01 6.22 -12.34
N ASP A 7 2.17 7.21 -12.03
CA ASP A 7 2.52 8.63 -12.12
C ASP A 7 1.95 9.47 -10.97
N LYS A 8 2.38 10.72 -10.88
CA LYS A 8 1.98 11.65 -9.82
C LYS A 8 0.48 11.89 -9.76
N GLN A 9 -0.21 11.93 -10.90
CA GLN A 9 -1.66 12.11 -10.96
C GLN A 9 -2.38 10.94 -10.29
N THR A 10 -1.94 9.71 -10.56
CA THR A 10 -2.52 8.51 -9.94
C THR A 10 -2.33 8.51 -8.42
N TYR A 11 -1.14 8.90 -7.91
CA TYR A 11 -0.95 9.06 -6.47
C TYR A 11 -1.91 10.07 -5.85
N ALA A 12 -2.13 11.19 -6.51
CA ALA A 12 -3.05 12.23 -6.04
C ALA A 12 -4.52 11.77 -6.08
N ASP A 13 -4.95 11.18 -7.20
CA ASP A 13 -6.32 10.70 -7.40
C ASP A 13 -6.72 9.64 -6.38
N LEU A 14 -5.79 8.75 -6.03
CA LEU A 14 -6.00 7.67 -5.06
C LEU A 14 -5.72 8.08 -3.61
N SER A 15 -5.24 9.32 -3.39
CA SER A 15 -4.88 9.81 -2.05
C SER A 15 -3.97 8.80 -1.32
N ILE A 16 -2.85 8.41 -1.96
CA ILE A 16 -1.96 7.38 -1.41
C ILE A 16 -1.27 7.86 -0.13
N THR A 17 -0.83 9.13 -0.10
CA THR A 17 -0.16 9.75 1.03
C THR A 17 -0.91 10.99 1.50
N GLU A 18 -0.56 11.46 2.68
CA GLU A 18 -1.09 12.71 3.25
C GLU A 18 -0.86 13.91 2.32
N THR A 19 -1.89 14.72 2.18
CA THR A 19 -1.83 16.02 1.53
C THR A 19 -2.40 17.09 2.46
N ALA A 20 -2.03 18.36 2.27
CA ALA A 20 -2.44 19.48 3.13
C ALA A 20 -3.97 19.58 3.35
N ASN A 21 -4.78 18.98 2.49
CA ASN A 21 -6.24 19.06 2.50
C ASN A 21 -6.95 17.72 2.74
N ASN A 22 -6.22 16.63 3.01
CA ASN A 22 -6.84 15.32 3.16
C ASN A 22 -6.19 14.51 4.29
N GLU A 23 -6.94 14.32 5.38
CA GLU A 23 -6.56 13.47 6.52
C GLU A 23 -6.82 11.98 6.25
N GLN A 24 -7.63 11.64 5.22
CA GLN A 24 -7.97 10.28 4.85
C GLN A 24 -7.14 9.86 3.63
N PHE A 25 -6.04 9.19 3.86
CA PHE A 25 -5.14 8.72 2.82
C PHE A 25 -4.81 7.23 3.02
N LEU A 26 -4.48 6.53 1.94
CA LEU A 26 -4.37 5.08 1.93
C LEU A 26 -3.41 4.55 3.02
N PHE A 27 -2.26 5.20 3.17
CA PHE A 27 -1.28 4.81 4.20
C PHE A 27 -1.84 4.90 5.62
N SER A 28 -2.82 5.80 5.91
CA SER A 28 -3.40 5.91 7.25
C SER A 28 -4.08 4.63 7.74
N LEU A 29 -4.54 3.75 6.82
CA LEU A 29 -5.11 2.45 7.17
C LEU A 29 -4.10 1.53 7.86
N PHE A 30 -2.84 1.62 7.50
CA PHE A 30 -1.75 0.74 7.92
C PHE A 30 -0.68 1.45 8.78
N SER A 31 -0.93 2.70 9.20
CA SER A 31 0.07 3.54 9.88
C SER A 31 0.34 3.16 11.34
N LYS A 32 -0.41 2.22 11.91
CA LYS A 32 -0.31 1.79 13.32
C LYS A 32 0.71 0.65 13.52
N THR A 33 1.88 0.78 12.93
CA THR A 33 3.04 -0.07 13.24
C THR A 33 3.59 0.28 14.61
N GLU A 34 4.25 -0.67 15.27
CA GLU A 34 4.82 -0.49 16.60
C GLU A 34 6.22 0.14 16.56
N THR A 35 6.87 0.13 15.38
CA THR A 35 8.20 0.69 15.17
C THR A 35 8.21 1.81 14.14
N LYS A 36 9.13 2.77 14.27
CA LYS A 36 9.30 3.89 13.31
C LYS A 36 9.77 3.39 11.94
N GLU A 37 10.73 2.47 11.94
CA GLU A 37 11.27 1.89 10.70
C GLU A 37 10.26 0.92 10.06
N GLY A 38 9.46 0.20 10.86
CA GLY A 38 8.30 -0.56 10.37
C GLY A 38 7.29 0.34 9.68
N LYS A 39 7.03 1.54 10.21
CA LYS A 39 6.18 2.55 9.56
C LYS A 39 6.77 3.00 8.22
N ALA A 40 8.07 3.25 8.16
CA ALA A 40 8.76 3.62 6.93
C ALA A 40 8.73 2.47 5.90
N LEU A 41 8.90 1.21 6.34
CA LEU A 41 8.80 0.03 5.49
C LEU A 41 7.37 -0.15 4.94
N MET A 42 6.35 0.00 5.78
CA MET A 42 4.95 -0.06 5.36
C MET A 42 4.64 1.03 4.32
N LEU A 43 5.09 2.25 4.54
CA LEU A 43 4.96 3.34 3.57
C LEU A 43 5.66 2.98 2.25
N ASN A 44 6.85 2.40 2.31
CA ASN A 44 7.58 1.95 1.12
C ASN A 44 6.79 0.88 0.34
N TRP A 45 6.18 -0.10 1.02
CA TRP A 45 5.35 -1.11 0.37
C TRP A 45 4.14 -0.50 -0.34
N ILE A 46 3.51 0.51 0.25
CA ILE A 46 2.35 1.20 -0.33
C ILE A 46 2.75 2.12 -1.47
N MET A 47 3.90 2.81 -1.35
CA MET A 47 4.39 3.73 -2.38
C MET A 47 4.93 3.00 -3.62
N TYR A 48 5.43 1.78 -3.47
CA TYR A 48 6.07 1.02 -4.55
C TYR A 48 5.41 -0.36 -4.70
N PRO A 49 4.15 -0.41 -5.23
CA PRO A 49 3.49 -1.68 -5.50
C PRO A 49 4.28 -2.52 -6.50
N LEU A 50 4.14 -3.83 -6.43
CA LEU A 50 4.93 -4.79 -7.18
C LEU A 50 4.21 -5.22 -8.46
N SER A 51 4.96 -5.60 -9.49
CA SER A 51 4.48 -6.35 -10.65
C SER A 51 5.15 -7.73 -10.77
N ASP A 52 5.48 -8.32 -9.62
CA ASP A 52 6.06 -9.66 -9.50
C ASP A 52 5.13 -10.53 -8.64
N LEU A 53 4.58 -11.55 -9.28
CA LEU A 53 3.61 -12.45 -8.65
C LEU A 53 4.21 -13.22 -7.46
N GLY A 54 5.48 -13.63 -7.57
CA GLY A 54 6.17 -14.37 -6.51
C GLY A 54 6.33 -13.53 -5.25
N GLU A 55 6.83 -12.31 -5.42
CA GLU A 55 7.04 -11.39 -4.31
C GLU A 55 5.73 -10.92 -3.67
N ILE A 56 4.66 -10.70 -4.48
CA ILE A 56 3.32 -10.39 -3.96
C ILE A 56 2.81 -11.55 -3.09
N ARG A 57 2.90 -12.79 -3.58
CA ARG A 57 2.45 -13.98 -2.83
C ARG A 57 3.21 -14.17 -1.53
N LYS A 58 4.54 -14.00 -1.53
CA LYS A 58 5.35 -14.08 -0.30
C LYS A 58 4.83 -13.12 0.80
N ARG A 59 4.47 -11.88 0.43
CA ARG A 59 3.88 -10.91 1.37
C ARG A 59 2.52 -11.37 1.86
N GLN A 60 1.64 -11.79 0.96
CA GLN A 60 0.30 -12.26 1.29
C GLN A 60 0.35 -13.47 2.23
N GLU A 61 1.15 -14.48 1.93
CA GLU A 61 1.31 -15.67 2.75
C GLU A 61 1.84 -15.32 4.16
N ALA A 62 2.80 -14.41 4.26
CA ALA A 62 3.32 -13.95 5.54
C ALA A 62 2.27 -13.20 6.36
N ILE A 63 1.41 -12.40 5.73
CA ILE A 63 0.38 -11.63 6.41
C ILE A 63 -0.77 -12.52 6.93
N VAL A 64 -1.15 -13.59 6.21
CA VAL A 64 -2.22 -14.49 6.66
C VAL A 64 -1.76 -15.52 7.68
N TRP A 65 -0.48 -15.64 7.90
CA TRP A 65 0.08 -16.62 8.82
C TRP A 65 -0.29 -16.29 10.26
N ASP A 66 -1.10 -17.15 10.89
CA ASP A 66 -1.62 -16.92 12.24
C ASP A 66 -0.55 -17.06 13.35
N ALA A 67 0.58 -17.70 13.06
CA ALA A 67 1.68 -17.87 14.02
C ALA A 67 2.73 -16.73 13.95
N LEU A 68 2.33 -15.53 13.46
CA LEU A 68 3.20 -14.35 13.56
C LEU A 68 3.52 -14.07 15.03
N PRO A 69 4.81 -14.01 15.41
CA PRO A 69 5.20 -13.78 16.80
C PRO A 69 4.79 -12.37 17.26
N GLU A 70 4.66 -12.17 18.55
CA GLU A 70 4.72 -10.82 19.10
C GLU A 70 6.08 -10.20 18.81
N LEU A 71 6.19 -8.87 18.86
CA LEU A 71 7.49 -8.25 18.67
C LEU A 71 8.47 -8.80 19.73
N LEU A 72 9.64 -9.21 19.25
CA LEU A 72 10.68 -9.82 20.09
C LEU A 72 11.25 -8.84 21.13
N LEU A 73 11.15 -7.53 20.85
CA LEU A 73 11.50 -6.43 21.76
C LEU A 73 10.39 -5.37 21.69
N ASN A 74 10.23 -4.61 22.78
CA ASN A 74 9.29 -3.49 22.81
C ASN A 74 9.84 -2.25 22.09
N GLU A 75 8.95 -1.26 21.80
CA GLU A 75 9.30 -0.03 21.08
C GLU A 75 10.45 0.75 21.75
N GLU A 76 10.44 0.86 23.08
CA GLU A 76 11.48 1.60 23.81
C GLU A 76 12.86 0.93 23.69
N GLU A 77 12.91 -0.40 23.67
CA GLU A 77 14.14 -1.17 23.51
C GLU A 77 14.70 -1.03 22.10
N LEU A 78 13.84 -1.09 21.09
CA LEU A 78 14.21 -0.91 19.68
C LEU A 78 14.69 0.52 19.42
N ASP A 79 13.95 1.54 19.87
CA ASP A 79 14.36 2.95 19.77
C ASP A 79 15.73 3.17 20.45
N PHE A 80 15.97 2.51 21.58
CA PHE A 80 17.24 2.63 22.28
C PHE A 80 18.39 1.93 21.52
N ILE A 81 18.14 0.76 20.93
CA ILE A 81 19.13 0.08 20.07
C ILE A 81 19.50 0.97 18.88
N GLU A 82 18.52 1.56 18.19
CA GLU A 82 18.76 2.45 17.05
C GLU A 82 19.57 3.68 17.48
N TYR A 83 19.17 4.30 18.59
CA TYR A 83 19.89 5.44 19.16
C TYR A 83 21.35 5.05 19.50
N TYR A 84 21.56 3.91 20.17
CA TYR A 84 22.87 3.40 20.53
C TYR A 84 23.74 3.11 19.29
N LEU A 85 23.21 2.45 18.27
CA LEU A 85 23.94 2.15 17.04
C LEU A 85 24.29 3.42 16.23
N ALA A 86 23.50 4.48 16.37
CA ALA A 86 23.76 5.79 15.77
C ALA A 86 24.70 6.67 16.61
N TYR A 87 24.95 6.31 17.87
CA TYR A 87 25.72 7.10 18.83
C TYR A 87 27.20 7.11 18.45
N ARG A 88 27.76 8.27 18.14
CA ARG A 88 29.11 8.40 17.57
C ARG A 88 30.20 8.72 18.59
N ASP A 89 29.86 9.07 19.83
CA ASP A 89 30.86 9.43 20.85
C ASP A 89 31.61 8.20 21.39
N GLN A 90 32.89 8.39 21.66
CA GLN A 90 33.78 7.49 22.44
C GLN A 90 33.87 6.03 21.90
N ILE A 91 33.86 5.82 20.58
CA ILE A 91 34.17 4.48 20.04
C ILE A 91 35.68 4.23 20.25
N ARG A 92 36.03 3.23 21.05
CA ARG A 92 37.41 2.85 21.35
C ARG A 92 37.57 1.35 21.18
N GLU A 93 38.70 0.92 20.62
CA GLU A 93 39.10 -0.49 20.68
C GLU A 93 39.32 -0.90 22.17
N ALA A 94 38.94 -2.11 22.49
CA ALA A 94 39.09 -2.63 23.87
C ALA A 94 40.58 -2.88 24.20
N HIS A 95 41.16 -2.07 25.07
CA HIS A 95 42.46 -2.28 25.64
C HIS A 95 42.34 -2.59 27.14
N ILE A 96 42.91 -3.70 27.60
CA ILE A 96 42.85 -4.18 29.03
C ILE A 96 43.32 -3.08 30.00
N LEU A 97 44.42 -2.38 29.69
CA LEU A 97 44.98 -1.33 30.55
C LEU A 97 44.08 -0.06 30.59
N LEU A 98 43.43 0.28 29.51
CA LEU A 98 42.49 1.42 29.44
C LEU A 98 41.16 1.10 30.16
N SER A 99 40.67 -0.13 30.04
CA SER A 99 39.48 -0.59 30.78
C SER A 99 39.70 -0.59 32.31
N CYS A 100 40.93 -0.84 32.80
CA CYS A 100 41.26 -0.70 34.20
C CYS A 100 41.40 0.76 34.67
N ALA A 101 41.94 1.66 33.85
CA ALA A 101 42.06 3.10 34.17
C ALA A 101 40.70 3.80 34.24
N THR A 102 39.73 3.40 33.39
CA THR A 102 38.34 3.93 33.41
C THR A 102 37.58 3.54 34.68
N VAL A 103 38.00 2.52 35.42
CA VAL A 103 37.40 2.16 36.72
C VAL A 103 37.65 3.26 37.80
N ILE A 104 38.79 3.93 37.75
CA ILE A 104 39.14 4.99 38.72
C ILE A 104 38.38 6.30 38.38
N ASP A 105 38.23 6.63 37.08
CA ASP A 105 37.47 7.81 36.64
C ASP A 105 35.95 7.68 36.94
N ARG A 106 35.45 6.44 37.02
CA ARG A 106 34.04 6.10 37.32
C ARG A 106 33.61 6.34 38.76
N LEU A 107 34.51 6.35 39.68
CA LEU A 107 34.23 6.64 41.10
C LEU A 107 33.93 8.13 41.31
N VAL A 108 34.24 8.98 40.31
CA VAL A 108 34.22 10.44 40.45
C VAL A 108 33.18 11.12 39.54
N ARG A 109 32.74 10.49 38.45
CA ARG A 109 31.77 11.10 37.52
C ARG A 109 30.69 10.11 37.08
N TYR A 110 29.41 10.53 37.19
CA TYR A 110 28.26 9.86 36.54
C TYR A 110 28.36 10.11 35.02
N ASP A 111 28.89 9.11 34.31
CA ASP A 111 29.09 9.22 32.85
C ASP A 111 27.86 8.68 32.11
N SER A 112 27.03 9.61 31.60
CA SER A 112 25.84 9.30 30.79
C SER A 112 26.19 8.47 29.55
N THR A 113 27.39 8.68 28.99
CA THR A 113 27.90 7.92 27.82
C THR A 113 28.08 6.43 28.20
N ARG A 114 28.60 6.15 29.39
CA ARG A 114 28.78 4.74 29.82
C ARG A 114 27.46 4.03 30.04
N TYR A 115 26.45 4.74 30.56
CA TYR A 115 25.10 4.19 30.66
C TYR A 115 24.55 3.79 29.30
N VAL A 116 24.67 4.66 28.28
CA VAL A 116 24.21 4.39 26.91
C VAL A 116 24.90 3.17 26.32
N ILE A 117 26.25 3.07 26.48
CA ILE A 117 27.01 1.93 25.99
C ILE A 117 26.60 0.65 26.69
N CYS A 118 26.56 0.62 28.02
CA CYS A 118 26.24 -0.59 28.77
C CYS A 118 24.81 -1.09 28.48
N ARG A 119 23.83 -0.18 28.40
CA ARG A 119 22.45 -0.53 28.09
C ARG A 119 22.33 -0.98 26.63
N GLY A 120 22.95 -0.24 25.69
CA GLY A 120 22.92 -0.55 24.27
C GLY A 120 23.51 -1.93 23.96
N VAL A 121 24.70 -2.25 24.54
CA VAL A 121 25.32 -3.57 24.38
C VAL A 121 24.41 -4.67 24.88
N LYS A 122 23.80 -4.52 26.07
CA LYS A 122 22.88 -5.52 26.62
C LYS A 122 21.66 -5.74 25.75
N LEU A 123 21.06 -4.66 25.24
CA LEU A 123 19.87 -4.74 24.36
C LEU A 123 20.21 -5.39 23.01
N VAL A 124 21.39 -5.10 22.44
CA VAL A 124 21.82 -5.78 21.21
C VAL A 124 22.08 -7.26 21.45
N VAL A 125 22.70 -7.63 22.58
CA VAL A 125 22.87 -9.04 22.98
C VAL A 125 21.50 -9.73 23.08
N HIS A 126 20.55 -9.11 23.79
CA HIS A 126 19.19 -9.64 23.90
C HIS A 126 18.50 -9.79 22.52
N LEU A 127 18.62 -8.78 21.65
CA LEU A 127 18.13 -8.86 20.27
C LEU A 127 18.71 -10.08 19.53
N LEU A 128 20.01 -10.32 19.63
CA LEU A 128 20.67 -11.44 18.95
C LEU A 128 20.13 -12.80 19.46
N HIS A 129 19.93 -12.96 20.77
CA HIS A 129 19.33 -14.17 21.34
C HIS A 129 17.90 -14.39 20.86
N CYS A 130 17.04 -13.36 20.94
CA CYS A 130 15.66 -13.43 20.47
C CYS A 130 15.56 -13.80 18.98
N LEU A 131 16.40 -13.19 18.13
CA LEU A 131 16.41 -13.48 16.69
C LEU A 131 16.88 -14.91 16.40
N LYS A 132 17.92 -15.41 17.11
CA LYS A 132 18.40 -16.77 16.95
C LYS A 132 17.36 -17.79 17.38
N GLU A 133 16.72 -17.58 18.53
CA GLU A 133 15.64 -18.42 19.05
C GLU A 133 14.48 -18.47 18.05
N TRP A 134 13.98 -17.33 17.62
CA TRP A 134 12.93 -17.23 16.63
C TRP A 134 13.27 -17.97 15.31
N ALA A 135 14.48 -17.79 14.79
CA ALA A 135 14.91 -18.44 13.55
C ALA A 135 15.01 -19.97 13.72
N THR A 136 15.43 -20.44 14.91
CA THR A 136 15.58 -21.87 15.22
C THR A 136 14.23 -22.56 15.43
N GLU A 137 13.27 -21.86 16.04
CA GLU A 137 11.93 -22.37 16.34
C GLU A 137 10.95 -22.26 15.18
N LEU A 138 11.37 -21.64 14.05
CA LEU A 138 10.50 -21.42 12.91
C LEU A 138 9.99 -22.76 12.34
N PRO A 139 8.65 -22.99 12.27
CA PRO A 139 8.10 -24.25 11.80
C PRO A 139 8.38 -24.49 10.31
N GLN A 140 8.40 -25.75 9.90
CA GLN A 140 8.72 -26.14 8.53
C GLN A 140 7.68 -25.65 7.51
N ASP A 141 6.45 -25.44 7.90
CA ASP A 141 5.34 -24.92 7.10
C ASP A 141 5.24 -23.38 7.11
N ALA A 142 6.19 -22.69 7.77
CA ALA A 142 6.23 -21.22 7.77
C ALA A 142 6.28 -20.65 6.35
N PRO A 143 5.71 -19.45 6.12
CA PRO A 143 5.74 -18.77 4.84
C PRO A 143 7.17 -18.53 4.32
N GLN A 144 7.31 -18.52 3.01
CA GLN A 144 8.62 -18.35 2.36
C GLN A 144 9.37 -17.09 2.82
N LEU A 145 8.66 -15.98 3.03
CA LEU A 145 9.25 -14.72 3.51
C LEU A 145 9.87 -14.86 4.91
N MET A 146 9.24 -15.64 5.79
CA MET A 146 9.76 -15.92 7.14
C MET A 146 10.98 -16.85 7.08
N LYS A 147 10.95 -17.86 6.20
CA LYS A 147 12.10 -18.75 5.97
C LYS A 147 13.31 -18.00 5.40
N GLU A 148 13.10 -17.08 4.47
CA GLU A 148 14.14 -16.21 3.93
C GLU A 148 14.74 -15.30 5.03
N SER A 149 13.92 -14.80 5.92
CA SER A 149 14.36 -14.00 7.06
C SER A 149 15.17 -14.83 8.06
N ALA A 150 14.73 -16.04 8.40
CA ALA A 150 15.47 -16.96 9.27
C ALA A 150 16.82 -17.36 8.66
N ALA A 151 16.84 -17.70 7.37
CA ALA A 151 18.08 -18.00 6.66
C ALA A 151 19.05 -16.79 6.62
N MET A 152 18.54 -15.57 6.50
CA MET A 152 19.36 -14.37 6.60
C MET A 152 19.97 -14.20 7.99
N ILE A 153 19.20 -14.44 9.06
CA ILE A 153 19.71 -14.42 10.44
C ILE A 153 20.85 -15.45 10.61
N ASP A 154 20.60 -16.69 10.19
CA ASP A 154 21.59 -17.76 10.29
C ASP A 154 22.88 -17.43 9.51
N ASN A 155 22.77 -16.91 8.31
CA ASN A 155 23.92 -16.51 7.50
C ASN A 155 24.73 -15.35 8.12
N ILE A 156 24.08 -14.43 8.83
CA ILE A 156 24.76 -13.32 9.51
C ILE A 156 25.44 -13.79 10.79
N LEU A 157 24.82 -14.68 11.51
CA LEU A 157 25.32 -15.16 12.80
C LEU A 157 26.40 -16.25 12.63
N HIS A 158 26.18 -17.23 11.76
CA HIS A 158 27.01 -18.41 11.67
C HIS A 158 28.48 -18.10 11.26
N GLY A 159 29.45 -18.59 12.05
CA GLY A 159 30.88 -18.38 11.82
C GLY A 159 31.34 -16.92 11.98
N SER A 160 30.50 -16.05 12.54
CA SER A 160 30.82 -14.63 12.73
C SER A 160 31.16 -14.30 14.19
N GLU A 161 31.76 -13.12 14.44
CA GLU A 161 32.00 -12.65 15.79
C GLU A 161 30.69 -12.42 16.59
N LEU A 162 29.53 -12.33 15.92
CA LEU A 162 28.22 -12.27 16.59
C LEU A 162 27.83 -13.63 17.18
N GLU A 163 28.23 -14.75 16.60
CA GLU A 163 28.05 -16.07 17.18
C GLU A 163 28.89 -16.22 18.46
N GLU A 164 30.15 -15.73 18.47
CA GLU A 164 30.95 -15.68 19.68
C GLU A 164 30.29 -14.87 20.81
N VAL A 165 29.60 -13.76 20.46
CA VAL A 165 28.82 -12.97 21.44
C VAL A 165 27.73 -13.84 22.07
N LEU A 166 26.96 -14.59 21.27
CA LEU A 166 25.88 -15.46 21.73
C LEU A 166 26.44 -16.58 22.66
N GLU A 167 27.56 -17.19 22.27
CA GLU A 167 28.21 -18.23 23.10
C GLU A 167 28.68 -17.67 24.44
N GLN A 168 29.30 -16.47 24.43
CA GLN A 168 29.82 -15.82 25.67
C GLN A 168 28.69 -15.31 26.58
N THR A 169 27.48 -15.13 26.05
CA THR A 169 26.32 -14.58 26.77
C THR A 169 25.21 -15.61 26.97
N SER A 170 25.46 -16.88 26.74
CA SER A 170 24.50 -17.97 26.93
C SER A 170 23.95 -18.08 28.37
N ASP A 171 24.65 -17.54 29.34
CA ASP A 171 24.25 -17.47 30.75
C ASP A 171 23.82 -16.02 31.06
N GLU A 172 22.52 -15.74 31.03
CA GLU A 172 21.94 -14.39 31.25
C GLU A 172 22.21 -13.83 32.65
N GLU A 173 22.50 -14.69 33.65
CA GLU A 173 22.82 -14.25 35.01
C GLU A 173 24.25 -13.68 35.15
N LYS A 174 25.13 -13.96 34.21
CA LYS A 174 26.51 -13.45 34.22
C LYS A 174 26.61 -11.98 33.92
N ARG A 175 27.04 -11.18 34.88
CA ARG A 175 27.40 -9.77 34.65
C ARG A 175 28.56 -9.68 33.67
N LEU A 176 28.32 -9.03 32.51
CA LEU A 176 29.40 -8.72 31.57
C LEU A 176 30.45 -7.83 32.21
N SER A 177 31.71 -8.22 32.08
CA SER A 177 32.82 -7.38 32.55
C SER A 177 32.93 -6.11 31.68
N ASN A 178 33.55 -5.07 32.24
CA ASN A 178 33.74 -3.82 31.50
C ASN A 178 34.52 -4.01 30.20
N PHE A 179 35.52 -4.90 30.20
CA PHE A 179 36.32 -5.24 29.02
C PHE A 179 35.45 -5.90 27.92
N VAL A 180 34.58 -6.81 28.32
CA VAL A 180 33.64 -7.47 27.38
C VAL A 180 32.65 -6.45 26.79
N ILE A 181 32.14 -5.54 27.62
CA ILE A 181 31.25 -4.45 27.12
C ILE A 181 31.97 -3.57 26.11
N ASP A 182 33.21 -3.17 26.37
CA ASP A 182 34.00 -2.32 25.46
C ASP A 182 34.33 -3.07 24.14
N LYS A 183 34.63 -4.40 24.23
CA LYS A 183 34.82 -5.28 23.07
C LYS A 183 33.57 -5.34 22.21
N PHE A 184 32.40 -5.59 22.82
CA PHE A 184 31.13 -5.70 22.13
C PHE A 184 30.66 -4.35 21.59
N ASP A 185 30.90 -3.25 22.29
CA ASP A 185 30.61 -1.90 21.83
C ASP A 185 31.35 -1.60 20.51
N TYR A 186 32.63 -1.87 20.44
CA TYR A 186 33.42 -1.71 19.22
C TYR A 186 32.91 -2.62 18.09
N LEU A 187 32.62 -3.88 18.39
CA LEU A 187 32.07 -4.84 17.45
C LEU A 187 30.75 -4.34 16.84
N PHE A 188 29.81 -3.91 17.67
CA PHE A 188 28.46 -3.54 17.25
C PHE A 188 28.41 -2.23 16.48
N ARG A 189 29.15 -1.22 16.93
CA ARG A 189 29.10 0.13 16.31
C ARG A 189 30.13 0.34 15.19
N CYS A 190 31.13 -0.51 15.07
CA CYS A 190 32.15 -0.39 14.02
C CYS A 190 32.14 -1.59 13.07
N THR A 191 32.46 -2.77 13.56
CA THR A 191 32.75 -3.93 12.69
C THR A 191 31.50 -4.56 12.10
N ARG A 192 30.43 -4.70 12.87
CA ARG A 192 29.20 -5.42 12.51
C ARG A 192 27.94 -4.55 12.46
N LEU A 193 28.11 -3.22 12.37
CA LEU A 193 26.99 -2.28 12.31
C LEU A 193 26.00 -2.57 11.17
N LEU A 194 26.51 -2.87 9.97
CA LEU A 194 25.64 -3.17 8.82
C LEU A 194 24.88 -4.48 9.04
N SER A 195 25.54 -5.52 9.53
CA SER A 195 24.89 -6.79 9.85
C SER A 195 23.79 -6.63 10.91
N LEU A 196 24.01 -5.82 11.93
CA LEU A 196 22.98 -5.53 12.94
C LEU A 196 21.80 -4.76 12.36
N LYS A 197 22.02 -3.84 11.43
CA LYS A 197 20.91 -3.16 10.71
C LYS A 197 20.12 -4.11 9.82
N GLU A 198 20.77 -5.08 9.17
CA GLU A 198 20.09 -6.14 8.43
C GLU A 198 19.26 -7.01 9.35
N LEU A 199 19.78 -7.39 10.53
CA LEU A 199 19.02 -8.14 11.54
C LEU A 199 17.80 -7.36 12.05
N LEU A 200 17.93 -6.06 12.32
CA LEU A 200 16.81 -5.20 12.70
C LEU A 200 15.73 -5.14 11.63
N SER A 201 16.09 -5.22 10.35
CA SER A 201 15.11 -5.22 9.27
C SER A 201 14.12 -6.39 9.32
N VAL A 202 14.49 -7.51 9.96
CA VAL A 202 13.57 -8.63 10.22
C VAL A 202 12.48 -8.22 11.21
N ILE A 203 12.86 -7.51 12.27
CA ILE A 203 11.88 -7.01 13.25
C ILE A 203 10.86 -6.06 12.58
N TYR A 204 11.35 -5.13 11.73
CA TYR A 204 10.48 -4.20 11.01
C TYR A 204 9.55 -4.93 10.02
N LEU A 205 10.04 -6.00 9.40
CA LEU A 205 9.23 -6.85 8.52
C LEU A 205 8.12 -7.57 9.30
N LEU A 206 8.44 -8.13 10.46
CA LEU A 206 7.45 -8.76 11.34
C LEU A 206 6.38 -7.77 11.81
N ASP A 207 6.77 -6.54 12.19
CA ASP A 207 5.85 -5.46 12.56
C ASP A 207 4.90 -5.10 11.43
N VAL A 208 5.41 -4.96 10.19
CA VAL A 208 4.60 -4.69 8.99
C VAL A 208 3.60 -5.82 8.74
N CYS A 209 4.03 -7.08 8.78
CA CYS A 209 3.14 -8.23 8.58
C CYS A 209 2.05 -8.30 9.66
N ARG A 210 2.40 -8.10 10.94
CA ARG A 210 1.44 -8.05 12.07
C ARG A 210 0.44 -6.93 11.92
N THR A 211 0.92 -5.74 11.56
CA THR A 211 0.04 -4.58 11.36
C THR A 211 -0.95 -4.83 10.23
N ALA A 212 -0.49 -5.37 9.10
CA ALA A 212 -1.36 -5.73 7.98
C ALA A 212 -2.38 -6.81 8.36
N HIS A 213 -1.96 -7.84 9.08
CA HIS A 213 -2.82 -8.91 9.61
C HIS A 213 -3.92 -8.35 10.54
N ARG A 214 -3.54 -7.47 11.48
CA ARG A 214 -4.48 -6.80 12.38
C ARG A 214 -5.52 -5.96 11.62
N VAL A 215 -5.08 -5.15 10.65
CA VAL A 215 -5.97 -4.34 9.80
C VAL A 215 -6.95 -5.23 9.03
N ALA A 216 -6.47 -6.37 8.50
CA ALA A 216 -7.34 -7.31 7.81
C ALA A 216 -8.46 -7.85 8.70
N LYS A 217 -8.13 -8.25 9.93
CA LYS A 217 -9.12 -8.75 10.92
C LYS A 217 -10.09 -7.65 11.37
N GLU A 218 -9.58 -6.48 11.74
CA GLU A 218 -10.41 -5.35 12.22
C GLU A 218 -11.39 -4.84 11.16
N LYS A 219 -10.98 -4.80 9.89
CA LYS A 219 -11.77 -4.27 8.79
C LYS A 219 -12.42 -5.34 7.91
N SER A 220 -12.23 -6.61 8.22
CA SER A 220 -12.70 -7.75 7.40
C SER A 220 -12.24 -7.65 5.94
N PHE A 221 -10.99 -7.27 5.72
CA PHE A 221 -10.39 -7.20 4.39
C PHE A 221 -9.90 -8.58 3.92
N CYS A 222 -9.98 -8.82 2.61
CA CYS A 222 -9.42 -10.03 2.00
C CYS A 222 -7.88 -9.96 2.01
N CYS A 223 -7.22 -10.94 2.64
CA CYS A 223 -5.75 -11.00 2.68
C CYS A 223 -5.12 -11.63 1.43
N MET A 224 -5.86 -12.48 0.73
CA MET A 224 -5.35 -13.28 -0.38
C MET A 224 -6.14 -13.03 -1.68
N PRO A 225 -6.10 -11.79 -2.24
CA PRO A 225 -6.61 -11.60 -3.58
C PRO A 225 -5.83 -12.48 -4.55
N VAL A 226 -6.56 -13.16 -5.46
CA VAL A 226 -5.96 -14.08 -6.43
C VAL A 226 -5.37 -13.28 -7.58
N MET A 227 -4.05 -13.12 -7.60
CA MET A 227 -3.35 -12.48 -8.71
C MET A 227 -3.14 -13.47 -9.85
N VAL A 228 -3.52 -13.10 -11.08
CA VAL A 228 -3.47 -14.00 -12.26
C VAL A 228 -2.65 -13.37 -13.41
N PRO A 229 -1.96 -14.19 -14.22
CA PRO A 229 -1.25 -13.71 -15.41
C PRO A 229 -2.20 -13.40 -16.58
N THR A 230 -3.45 -13.84 -16.51
CA THR A 230 -4.52 -13.55 -17.49
C THR A 230 -5.13 -12.17 -17.25
N MET A 231 -6.04 -11.74 -18.13
CA MET A 231 -6.78 -10.49 -17.97
C MET A 231 -8.12 -10.68 -17.24
N ASP A 232 -8.30 -11.78 -16.51
CA ASP A 232 -9.51 -12.02 -15.72
C ASP A 232 -9.56 -11.08 -14.51
N PHE A 233 -10.59 -10.24 -14.44
CA PHE A 233 -10.75 -9.29 -13.36
C PHE A 233 -12.17 -9.32 -12.81
N SER A 234 -12.30 -9.73 -11.55
CA SER A 234 -13.58 -9.76 -10.82
C SER A 234 -13.38 -9.44 -9.34
N VAL A 235 -14.38 -8.80 -8.74
CA VAL A 235 -14.38 -8.39 -7.34
C VAL A 235 -15.75 -8.63 -6.74
N GLU A 236 -15.79 -9.23 -5.55
CA GLU A 236 -16.98 -9.41 -4.74
C GLU A 236 -16.89 -8.57 -3.47
N GLY A 237 -17.91 -7.79 -3.19
CA GLY A 237 -18.02 -7.01 -1.97
C GLY A 237 -17.03 -5.86 -1.85
N VAL A 238 -16.69 -5.19 -2.97
CA VAL A 238 -15.77 -4.04 -2.93
C VAL A 238 -16.43 -2.85 -2.21
N VAL A 239 -15.65 -2.23 -1.31
CA VAL A 239 -16.03 -1.01 -0.59
C VAL A 239 -14.90 0.03 -0.67
N HIS A 240 -15.27 1.30 -0.62
CA HIS A 240 -14.25 2.35 -0.45
C HIS A 240 -13.85 2.41 1.04
N PRO A 241 -12.54 2.24 1.38
CA PRO A 241 -12.12 2.00 2.77
C PRO A 241 -12.38 3.17 3.72
N PHE A 242 -12.64 4.37 3.22
CA PHE A 242 -12.91 5.57 4.00
C PHE A 242 -14.37 6.02 3.97
N VAL A 243 -15.25 5.32 3.28
CA VAL A 243 -16.68 5.60 3.31
C VAL A 243 -17.29 4.79 4.45
N LYS A 244 -17.93 5.50 5.41
CA LYS A 244 -18.65 4.88 6.50
C LYS A 244 -19.90 4.17 5.95
N ASP A 245 -20.16 2.97 6.44
CA ASP A 245 -21.32 2.16 6.04
C ASP A 245 -21.44 1.98 4.51
N ALA A 246 -20.28 1.86 3.83
CA ALA A 246 -20.22 1.71 2.39
C ALA A 246 -20.97 0.45 1.93
N GLN A 247 -21.81 0.58 0.89
CA GLN A 247 -22.51 -0.54 0.28
C GLN A 247 -21.50 -1.46 -0.44
N PRO A 248 -21.40 -2.75 -0.07
CA PRO A 248 -20.52 -3.70 -0.78
C PRO A 248 -21.05 -3.98 -2.19
N ASN A 249 -20.20 -3.81 -3.19
CA ASN A 249 -20.57 -4.00 -4.58
C ASN A 249 -19.85 -5.20 -5.22
N ARG A 250 -20.51 -5.84 -6.19
CA ARG A 250 -19.93 -6.84 -7.05
C ARG A 250 -19.64 -6.24 -8.43
N TRP A 251 -18.47 -6.59 -8.98
CA TRP A 251 -18.07 -6.15 -10.29
C TRP A 251 -17.20 -7.20 -10.98
N GLN A 252 -17.30 -7.30 -12.32
CA GLN A 252 -16.41 -8.13 -13.13
C GLN A 252 -16.24 -7.55 -14.53
N MET A 253 -15.08 -7.72 -15.12
CA MET A 253 -14.88 -7.50 -16.53
C MET A 253 -15.53 -8.65 -17.31
N SER A 254 -16.81 -8.53 -17.66
CA SER A 254 -17.59 -9.62 -18.20
C SER A 254 -17.28 -9.93 -19.67
N ARG A 255 -16.76 -8.92 -20.40
CA ARG A 255 -16.34 -9.03 -21.79
C ARG A 255 -15.43 -7.87 -22.18
N GLY A 256 -14.61 -8.07 -23.20
CA GLY A 256 -13.76 -7.03 -23.78
C GLY A 256 -12.73 -6.48 -22.80
N ASN A 257 -12.30 -5.27 -23.04
CA ASN A 257 -11.26 -4.60 -22.27
C ASN A 257 -11.69 -3.20 -21.76
N ILE A 258 -12.92 -2.77 -22.07
CA ILE A 258 -13.48 -1.47 -21.67
C ILE A 258 -14.73 -1.70 -20.82
N CYS A 259 -14.77 -1.09 -19.64
CA CYS A 259 -15.96 -1.07 -18.80
C CYS A 259 -16.47 0.36 -18.63
N ILE A 260 -17.71 0.60 -19.06
CA ILE A 260 -18.35 1.92 -19.01
C ILE A 260 -19.33 1.96 -17.84
N PHE A 261 -19.10 2.89 -16.92
CA PHE A 261 -19.93 3.14 -15.75
C PHE A 261 -20.86 4.34 -16.01
N THR A 262 -22.16 4.11 -15.94
CA THR A 262 -23.19 5.16 -16.13
C THR A 262 -23.93 5.46 -14.82
N GLY A 263 -24.72 6.52 -14.81
CA GLY A 263 -25.53 6.95 -13.65
C GLY A 263 -25.42 8.45 -13.42
N SER A 264 -26.31 8.96 -12.58
CA SER A 264 -26.36 10.39 -12.24
C SER A 264 -25.08 10.83 -11.48
N ASN A 265 -24.79 12.13 -11.53
CA ASN A 265 -23.81 12.72 -10.62
C ASN A 265 -24.32 12.52 -9.19
N MET A 266 -23.44 12.30 -8.24
CA MET A 266 -23.72 11.94 -6.85
C MET A 266 -24.14 10.47 -6.60
N ALA A 267 -24.38 9.64 -7.62
CA ALA A 267 -24.73 8.22 -7.41
C ALA A 267 -23.56 7.35 -6.88
N GLY A 268 -22.31 7.86 -6.92
CA GLY A 268 -21.13 7.16 -6.41
C GLY A 268 -20.22 6.52 -7.45
N LYS A 269 -20.33 6.90 -8.76
CA LYS A 269 -19.47 6.38 -9.85
C LYS A 269 -17.98 6.54 -9.53
N SER A 270 -17.53 7.77 -9.28
CA SER A 270 -16.13 8.09 -8.98
C SER A 270 -15.62 7.36 -7.72
N THR A 271 -16.47 7.27 -6.69
CA THR A 271 -16.15 6.53 -5.46
C THR A 271 -15.96 5.04 -5.74
N THR A 272 -16.81 4.44 -6.59
CA THR A 272 -16.69 3.02 -6.99
C THR A 272 -15.43 2.79 -7.82
N LEU A 273 -15.12 3.68 -8.78
CA LEU A 273 -13.87 3.59 -9.56
C LEU A 273 -12.63 3.69 -8.67
N LYS A 274 -12.63 4.63 -7.70
CA LYS A 274 -11.55 4.74 -6.70
C LYS A 274 -11.45 3.48 -5.86
N ALA A 275 -12.56 2.92 -5.38
CA ALA A 275 -12.58 1.71 -4.57
C ALA A 275 -11.98 0.51 -5.32
N LEU A 276 -12.37 0.29 -6.59
CA LEU A 276 -11.81 -0.74 -7.45
C LEU A 276 -10.31 -0.54 -7.67
N THR A 277 -9.88 0.69 -7.94
CA THR A 277 -8.47 1.01 -8.19
C THR A 277 -7.62 0.85 -6.93
N LEU A 278 -8.12 1.27 -5.76
CA LEU A 278 -7.46 1.07 -4.46
C LEU A 278 -7.32 -0.42 -4.11
N ALA A 279 -8.33 -1.23 -4.43
CA ALA A 279 -8.25 -2.68 -4.24
C ALA A 279 -7.15 -3.29 -5.12
N VAL A 280 -7.04 -2.91 -6.41
CA VAL A 280 -5.94 -3.33 -7.29
C VAL A 280 -4.59 -2.86 -6.76
N TRP A 281 -4.50 -1.59 -6.33
CA TRP A 281 -3.26 -1.03 -5.77
C TRP A 281 -2.76 -1.83 -4.57
N LEU A 282 -3.63 -2.08 -3.59
CA LEU A 282 -3.29 -2.85 -2.38
C LEU A 282 -2.94 -4.31 -2.71
N ALA A 283 -3.64 -4.94 -3.68
CA ALA A 283 -3.30 -6.27 -4.14
C ALA A 283 -1.87 -6.34 -4.71
N HIS A 284 -1.45 -5.33 -5.48
CA HIS A 284 -0.08 -5.19 -5.98
C HIS A 284 0.94 -4.84 -4.88
N CYS A 285 0.52 -4.27 -3.75
CA CYS A 285 1.39 -4.13 -2.56
C CYS A 285 1.59 -5.46 -1.81
N GLY A 286 0.78 -6.48 -2.09
CA GLY A 286 0.68 -7.71 -1.31
C GLY A 286 -0.01 -7.49 0.05
N LEU A 287 -0.79 -6.43 0.18
CA LEU A 287 -1.52 -6.03 1.40
C LEU A 287 -2.99 -6.45 1.35
N PRO A 288 -3.67 -6.52 2.51
CA PRO A 288 -5.11 -6.78 2.57
C PRO A 288 -5.93 -5.74 1.79
N VAL A 289 -6.95 -6.21 1.06
CA VAL A 289 -7.77 -5.40 0.17
C VAL A 289 -9.20 -5.24 0.68
N PRO A 290 -9.87 -4.08 0.48
CA PRO A 290 -11.21 -3.79 0.98
C PRO A 290 -12.29 -4.48 0.14
N VAL A 291 -12.23 -5.81 0.06
CA VAL A 291 -13.14 -6.68 -0.71
C VAL A 291 -13.41 -7.96 0.06
N LYS A 292 -14.46 -8.69 -0.32
CA LYS A 292 -14.72 -10.03 0.18
C LYS A 292 -13.87 -11.07 -0.54
N SER A 293 -13.77 -10.97 -1.87
CA SER A 293 -12.88 -11.78 -2.69
C SER A 293 -12.53 -11.04 -3.99
N MET A 294 -11.39 -11.38 -4.59
CA MET A 294 -10.89 -10.72 -5.81
C MET A 294 -10.05 -11.66 -6.65
N ILE A 295 -10.29 -11.64 -7.96
CA ILE A 295 -9.36 -12.12 -8.99
C ILE A 295 -8.84 -10.88 -9.71
N CYS A 296 -7.54 -10.69 -9.79
CA CYS A 296 -6.90 -9.49 -10.31
C CYS A 296 -5.79 -9.85 -11.29
N PRO A 297 -5.80 -9.28 -12.50
CA PRO A 297 -4.65 -9.37 -13.40
C PRO A 297 -3.38 -8.83 -12.75
N LEU A 298 -2.26 -9.45 -13.05
CA LEU A 298 -0.96 -8.87 -12.72
C LEU A 298 -0.67 -7.73 -13.70
N TYR A 299 -1.00 -6.51 -13.31
CA TYR A 299 -0.70 -5.31 -14.10
C TYR A 299 0.77 -4.91 -13.97
N GLU A 300 1.27 -4.24 -15.00
CA GLU A 300 2.59 -3.61 -15.05
C GLU A 300 2.51 -2.09 -14.91
N GLY A 301 1.27 -1.53 -15.00
CA GLY A 301 1.02 -0.11 -14.81
C GLY A 301 -0.42 0.19 -14.37
N ILE A 302 -0.58 1.23 -13.54
CA ILE A 302 -1.88 1.80 -13.15
C ILE A 302 -1.84 3.29 -13.39
N TYR A 303 -2.84 3.81 -14.14
CA TYR A 303 -2.95 5.21 -14.48
C TYR A 303 -4.39 5.69 -14.29
N THR A 304 -4.56 6.83 -13.65
CA THR A 304 -5.89 7.40 -13.39
C THR A 304 -6.00 8.83 -13.94
N SER A 305 -7.23 9.22 -14.24
CA SER A 305 -7.65 10.59 -14.54
C SER A 305 -9.01 10.79 -13.87
N ILE A 306 -9.01 11.07 -12.56
CA ILE A 306 -10.24 11.20 -11.76
C ILE A 306 -10.47 12.66 -11.36
N ASN A 307 -9.47 13.32 -10.82
CA ASN A 307 -9.54 14.72 -10.41
C ASN A 307 -8.40 15.49 -11.08
N LEU A 308 -8.59 15.90 -12.33
CA LEU A 308 -7.62 16.79 -12.98
C LEU A 308 -7.73 18.18 -12.34
N PRO A 309 -6.63 18.71 -11.77
CA PRO A 309 -6.66 20.06 -11.24
C PRO A 309 -6.84 21.08 -12.36
N ASP A 310 -7.62 22.12 -12.10
CA ASP A 310 -7.72 23.27 -13.01
C ASP A 310 -6.36 23.93 -13.16
N SER A 311 -5.74 23.79 -14.32
CA SER A 311 -4.43 24.41 -14.62
C SER A 311 -4.61 25.87 -15.06
N LEU A 312 -5.18 26.72 -14.18
CA LEU A 312 -5.26 28.17 -14.41
C LEU A 312 -3.87 28.79 -14.67
N ARG A 313 -2.80 28.15 -14.18
CA ARG A 313 -1.42 28.65 -14.36
C ARG A 313 -0.87 28.49 -15.79
N ASP A 314 -1.33 27.51 -16.54
CA ASP A 314 -0.81 27.22 -17.90
C ASP A 314 -1.67 27.81 -19.03
N GLY A 315 -2.77 28.53 -18.71
CA GLY A 315 -3.67 29.14 -19.71
C GLY A 315 -4.36 28.15 -20.65
N ARG A 316 -4.35 26.84 -20.31
CA ARG A 316 -4.98 25.78 -21.11
C ARG A 316 -6.42 25.57 -20.65
N SER A 317 -7.33 25.35 -21.61
CA SER A 317 -8.69 24.95 -21.26
C SER A 317 -8.69 23.59 -20.59
N HIS A 318 -9.63 23.34 -19.67
CA HIS A 318 -9.83 22.05 -19.00
C HIS A 318 -9.90 20.89 -20.00
N PHE A 319 -10.60 21.09 -21.12
CA PHE A 319 -10.68 20.12 -22.21
C PHE A 319 -9.30 19.74 -22.78
N MET A 320 -8.41 20.72 -23.03
CA MET A 320 -7.09 20.43 -23.56
C MET A 320 -6.23 19.66 -22.55
N ALA A 321 -6.37 19.92 -21.25
CA ALA A 321 -5.68 19.16 -20.21
C ALA A 321 -6.13 17.69 -20.18
N GLU A 322 -7.44 17.41 -20.33
CA GLU A 322 -7.97 16.06 -20.44
C GLU A 322 -7.46 15.33 -21.69
N VAL A 323 -7.46 15.99 -22.86
CA VAL A 323 -6.91 15.40 -24.11
C VAL A 323 -5.44 15.04 -23.95
N LEU A 324 -4.63 15.93 -23.39
CA LEU A 324 -3.20 15.67 -23.16
C LEU A 324 -2.98 14.53 -22.17
N ARG A 325 -3.79 14.44 -21.13
CA ARG A 325 -3.75 13.34 -20.16
C ARG A 325 -4.09 12.00 -20.81
N ILE A 326 -5.13 11.93 -21.60
CA ILE A 326 -5.49 10.72 -22.36
C ILE A 326 -4.33 10.32 -23.29
N LYS A 327 -3.75 11.27 -24.03
CA LYS A 327 -2.60 11.03 -24.89
C LYS A 327 -1.42 10.43 -24.12
N GLU A 328 -1.09 10.99 -22.95
CA GLU A 328 -0.01 10.48 -22.08
C GLU A 328 -0.26 9.03 -21.66
N VAL A 329 -1.46 8.72 -21.19
CA VAL A 329 -1.86 7.37 -20.77
C VAL A 329 -1.83 6.40 -21.96
N MET A 330 -2.32 6.80 -23.13
CA MET A 330 -2.25 5.97 -24.34
C MET A 330 -0.81 5.68 -24.76
N GLN A 331 0.10 6.64 -24.64
CA GLN A 331 1.52 6.41 -24.90
C GLN A 331 2.13 5.33 -24.01
N LYS A 332 1.64 5.19 -22.77
CA LYS A 332 2.02 4.09 -21.88
C LYS A 332 1.42 2.75 -22.34
N ALA A 333 0.15 2.74 -22.74
CA ALA A 333 -0.53 1.55 -23.26
C ALA A 333 0.12 1.01 -24.55
N VAL A 334 0.58 1.87 -25.45
CA VAL A 334 1.27 1.47 -26.70
C VAL A 334 2.53 0.63 -26.44
N THR A 335 3.14 0.72 -25.24
CA THR A 335 4.35 -0.06 -24.92
C THR A 335 4.11 -1.58 -24.80
N GLY A 336 2.87 -2.05 -24.94
CA GLY A 336 2.51 -3.47 -24.82
C GLY A 336 2.43 -3.98 -23.37
N LYS A 337 2.60 -3.10 -22.38
CA LYS A 337 2.47 -3.42 -20.97
C LYS A 337 1.01 -3.56 -20.56
N ARG A 338 0.72 -4.53 -19.71
CA ARG A 338 -0.61 -4.70 -19.12
C ARG A 338 -0.91 -3.56 -18.15
N CYS A 339 -1.87 -2.71 -18.47
CA CYS A 339 -2.20 -1.54 -17.67
C CYS A 339 -3.66 -1.55 -17.26
N LEU A 340 -3.92 -1.06 -16.03
CA LEU A 340 -5.24 -0.61 -15.61
C LEU A 340 -5.30 0.90 -15.79
N VAL A 341 -6.28 1.37 -16.57
CA VAL A 341 -6.53 2.79 -16.84
C VAL A 341 -7.91 3.16 -16.35
N VAL A 342 -8.01 4.21 -15.54
CA VAL A 342 -9.28 4.69 -14.96
C VAL A 342 -9.51 6.14 -15.37
N LEU A 343 -10.59 6.37 -16.09
CA LEU A 343 -10.98 7.68 -16.64
C LEU A 343 -12.36 8.08 -16.07
N ASP A 344 -12.39 9.12 -15.27
CA ASP A 344 -13.64 9.59 -14.66
C ASP A 344 -14.17 10.80 -15.41
N GLU A 345 -15.38 10.66 -16.00
CA GLU A 345 -16.13 11.67 -16.77
C GLU A 345 -15.29 12.36 -17.84
N LEU A 346 -15.04 11.66 -18.95
CA LEU A 346 -14.31 12.20 -20.10
C LEU A 346 -14.95 13.49 -20.65
N PHE A 347 -14.10 14.49 -20.88
CA PHE A 347 -14.42 15.73 -21.60
C PHE A 347 -15.50 16.60 -20.95
N ARG A 348 -15.39 16.84 -19.63
CA ARG A 348 -16.27 17.76 -18.89
C ARG A 348 -16.19 19.22 -19.38
N GLY A 349 -15.05 19.63 -19.93
CA GLY A 349 -14.71 21.01 -20.25
C GLY A 349 -15.22 21.51 -21.61
N THR A 350 -16.16 20.80 -22.29
CA THR A 350 -16.69 21.20 -23.59
C THR A 350 -18.20 21.05 -23.70
N ASN A 351 -18.79 21.41 -24.86
CA ASN A 351 -20.21 21.19 -25.10
C ASN A 351 -20.57 19.70 -25.26
N ALA A 352 -21.83 19.34 -25.02
CA ALA A 352 -22.28 17.94 -24.99
C ALA A 352 -22.03 17.18 -26.30
N LYS A 353 -22.10 17.82 -27.44
CA LYS A 353 -21.89 17.20 -28.74
C LYS A 353 -20.42 16.86 -28.96
N ASP A 354 -19.52 17.81 -28.69
CA ASP A 354 -18.08 17.59 -28.82
C ASP A 354 -17.59 16.56 -27.79
N ALA A 355 -18.12 16.59 -26.55
CA ALA A 355 -17.82 15.59 -25.53
C ALA A 355 -18.22 14.17 -25.96
N PHE A 356 -19.39 14.02 -26.56
CA PHE A 356 -19.87 12.75 -27.14
C PHE A 356 -18.95 12.26 -28.26
N GLU A 357 -18.68 13.08 -29.27
CA GLU A 357 -17.86 12.73 -30.43
C GLU A 357 -16.45 12.39 -30.03
N ALA A 358 -15.85 13.15 -29.10
CA ALA A 358 -14.52 12.91 -28.56
C ALA A 358 -14.47 11.60 -27.73
N SER A 359 -15.49 11.32 -26.92
CA SER A 359 -15.58 10.07 -26.13
C SER A 359 -15.67 8.85 -27.05
N VAL A 360 -16.47 8.92 -28.14
CA VAL A 360 -16.56 7.87 -29.15
C VAL A 360 -15.21 7.64 -29.82
N ALA A 361 -14.54 8.71 -30.27
CA ALA A 361 -13.23 8.59 -30.91
C ALA A 361 -12.16 7.97 -29.99
N VAL A 362 -12.13 8.37 -28.74
CA VAL A 362 -11.21 7.77 -27.73
C VAL A 362 -11.53 6.30 -27.51
N ASN A 363 -12.80 5.94 -27.34
CA ASN A 363 -13.20 4.54 -27.11
C ASN A 363 -12.79 3.64 -28.28
N GLU A 364 -12.97 4.10 -29.53
CA GLU A 364 -12.52 3.36 -30.72
C GLU A 364 -11.00 3.09 -30.71
N LEU A 365 -10.21 4.03 -30.24
CA LEU A 365 -8.77 3.85 -30.08
C LEU A 365 -8.43 2.87 -28.96
N LEU A 366 -9.12 2.96 -27.81
CA LEU A 366 -8.86 2.12 -26.62
C LEU A 366 -9.14 0.63 -26.88
N LYS A 367 -10.07 0.29 -27.75
CA LYS A 367 -10.37 -1.10 -28.13
C LYS A 367 -9.16 -1.85 -28.67
N SER A 368 -8.23 -1.16 -29.32
CA SER A 368 -7.01 -1.76 -29.88
C SER A 368 -6.02 -2.28 -28.83
N PHE A 369 -6.14 -1.82 -27.58
CA PHE A 369 -5.23 -2.19 -26.48
C PHE A 369 -5.82 -3.34 -25.64
N SER A 370 -6.03 -4.51 -26.23
CA SER A 370 -6.64 -5.68 -25.57
C SER A 370 -5.85 -6.20 -24.32
N HIS A 371 -4.59 -5.81 -24.19
CA HIS A 371 -3.73 -6.10 -23.04
C HIS A 371 -3.91 -5.12 -21.87
N CYS A 372 -4.76 -4.10 -22.01
CA CYS A 372 -5.09 -3.13 -20.97
C CYS A 372 -6.57 -3.25 -20.58
N HIS A 373 -6.90 -2.88 -19.33
CA HIS A 373 -8.28 -2.63 -18.94
C HIS A 373 -8.54 -1.13 -18.79
N PHE A 374 -9.68 -0.69 -19.29
CA PHE A 374 -10.14 0.70 -19.21
C PHE A 374 -11.45 0.74 -18.42
N LEU A 375 -11.45 1.44 -17.29
CA LEU A 375 -12.66 1.74 -16.51
C LEU A 375 -13.03 3.20 -16.77
N ILE A 376 -14.17 3.44 -17.39
CA ILE A 376 -14.58 4.77 -17.83
C ILE A 376 -15.92 5.11 -17.20
N SER A 377 -16.01 6.20 -16.44
CA SER A 377 -17.31 6.72 -16.04
C SER A 377 -17.80 7.80 -17.01
N THR A 378 -19.12 7.88 -17.18
CA THR A 378 -19.76 8.92 -17.98
C THR A 378 -21.15 9.24 -17.46
N HIS A 379 -21.57 10.49 -17.68
CA HIS A 379 -22.95 10.91 -17.57
C HIS A 379 -23.64 11.05 -18.95
N ILE A 380 -22.89 10.84 -20.06
CA ILE A 380 -23.37 10.91 -21.43
C ILE A 380 -23.93 9.54 -21.83
N LEU A 381 -25.25 9.35 -21.69
CA LEU A 381 -25.90 8.06 -21.97
C LEU A 381 -25.81 7.67 -23.42
N GLU A 382 -25.82 8.64 -24.32
CA GLU A 382 -25.71 8.45 -25.78
C GLU A 382 -24.37 7.76 -26.11
N TYR A 383 -23.29 8.12 -25.42
CA TYR A 383 -21.99 7.48 -25.59
C TYR A 383 -22.04 5.99 -25.15
N ALA A 384 -22.61 5.69 -24.01
CA ALA A 384 -22.75 4.30 -23.57
C ALA A 384 -23.62 3.48 -24.54
N LYS A 385 -24.74 4.03 -25.01
CA LYS A 385 -25.64 3.39 -25.97
C LYS A 385 -25.00 3.14 -27.33
N ALA A 386 -24.11 4.02 -27.79
CA ALA A 386 -23.39 3.85 -29.05
C ALA A 386 -22.54 2.56 -29.07
N PHE A 387 -22.05 2.10 -27.88
CA PHE A 387 -21.25 0.90 -27.76
C PHE A 387 -21.99 -0.29 -27.12
N GLU A 388 -23.28 -0.22 -26.86
CA GLU A 388 -24.07 -1.24 -26.17
C GLU A 388 -23.93 -2.64 -26.79
N LYS A 389 -23.85 -2.69 -28.14
CA LYS A 389 -23.68 -3.95 -28.88
C LYS A 389 -22.23 -4.33 -29.17
N ASP A 390 -21.28 -3.50 -28.76
CA ASP A 390 -19.86 -3.75 -29.01
C ASP A 390 -19.32 -4.79 -28.01
N SER A 391 -18.71 -5.85 -28.52
CA SER A 391 -18.16 -6.93 -27.69
C SER A 391 -16.93 -6.52 -26.87
N SER A 392 -16.28 -5.42 -27.21
CA SER A 392 -15.15 -4.88 -26.47
C SER A 392 -15.55 -4.13 -25.20
N CYS A 393 -16.86 -3.84 -25.02
CA CYS A 393 -17.37 -3.04 -23.92
C CYS A 393 -18.31 -3.85 -23.02
N CYS A 394 -18.17 -3.68 -21.69
CA CYS A 394 -19.17 -4.06 -20.71
C CYS A 394 -19.69 -2.82 -19.98
N PHE A 395 -20.86 -2.94 -19.38
CA PHE A 395 -21.59 -1.78 -18.86
C PHE A 395 -22.05 -2.07 -17.43
N TYR A 396 -21.88 -1.07 -16.58
CA TYR A 396 -22.43 -1.03 -15.24
C TYR A 396 -23.04 0.34 -14.96
N TYR A 397 -24.01 0.38 -14.06
CA TYR A 397 -24.57 1.65 -13.62
C TYR A 397 -24.78 1.67 -12.11
N MET A 398 -24.68 2.87 -11.54
CA MET A 398 -25.04 3.12 -10.15
C MET A 398 -26.54 3.34 -10.05
N GLU A 399 -27.19 2.52 -9.22
CA GLU A 399 -28.62 2.59 -8.98
C GLU A 399 -29.00 3.93 -8.34
N ALA A 400 -30.04 4.55 -8.89
CA ALA A 400 -30.63 5.78 -8.39
C ALA A 400 -32.12 5.77 -8.69
N GLU A 401 -32.95 5.96 -7.64
CA GLU A 401 -34.39 5.86 -7.71
C GLU A 401 -35.06 7.07 -7.06
N ILE A 402 -36.30 7.31 -7.46
CA ILE A 402 -37.18 8.27 -6.79
C ILE A 402 -38.24 7.47 -6.04
N ILE A 403 -38.17 7.50 -4.72
CA ILE A 403 -39.09 6.81 -3.82
C ILE A 403 -39.79 7.85 -2.95
N ASP A 404 -41.12 7.84 -2.91
CA ASP A 404 -41.96 8.78 -2.12
C ASP A 404 -41.52 10.26 -2.31
N ASP A 405 -41.29 10.63 -3.55
CA ASP A 405 -40.86 11.99 -3.93
C ASP A 405 -39.52 12.42 -3.27
N ALA A 406 -38.66 11.43 -2.91
CA ALA A 406 -37.28 11.62 -2.46
C ALA A 406 -36.28 10.95 -3.40
N PHE A 407 -35.17 11.62 -3.67
CA PHE A 407 -34.07 11.02 -4.42
C PHE A 407 -33.24 10.09 -3.51
N VAL A 408 -33.21 8.80 -3.84
CA VAL A 408 -32.50 7.78 -3.09
C VAL A 408 -31.39 7.18 -3.96
N CYS A 409 -30.19 7.19 -3.44
CA CYS A 409 -29.03 6.49 -4.01
C CYS A 409 -28.64 5.34 -3.09
N PRO A 410 -29.06 4.10 -3.36
CA PRO A 410 -28.65 2.94 -2.55
C PRO A 410 -27.19 2.56 -2.75
N HIS A 411 -26.47 3.25 -3.64
CA HIS A 411 -25.07 3.02 -3.99
C HIS A 411 -24.78 1.58 -4.45
N ARG A 412 -25.77 0.92 -5.03
CA ARG A 412 -25.61 -0.41 -5.64
C ARG A 412 -25.17 -0.32 -7.09
N LEU A 413 -24.17 -1.15 -7.43
CA LEU A 413 -23.68 -1.26 -8.80
C LEU A 413 -24.39 -2.41 -9.51
N LEU A 414 -25.06 -2.11 -10.60
CA LEU A 414 -25.83 -3.07 -11.39
C LEU A 414 -25.28 -3.16 -12.83
N SER A 415 -25.43 -4.35 -13.45
CA SER A 415 -25.02 -4.57 -14.85
C SER A 415 -26.00 -3.89 -15.81
N GLY A 416 -25.49 -3.22 -16.85
CA GLY A 416 -26.27 -2.54 -17.87
C GLY A 416 -26.02 -1.04 -17.95
N ILE A 417 -26.90 -0.32 -18.62
CA ILE A 417 -26.86 1.14 -18.81
C ILE A 417 -28.03 1.78 -18.06
N SER A 418 -27.76 2.83 -17.28
CA SER A 418 -28.82 3.54 -16.54
C SER A 418 -29.80 4.24 -17.48
N GLU A 419 -31.09 4.10 -17.21
CA GLU A 419 -32.15 4.87 -17.91
C GLU A 419 -32.71 6.03 -17.07
N ALA A 420 -32.24 6.18 -15.81
CA ALA A 420 -32.76 7.16 -14.88
C ALA A 420 -32.36 8.60 -15.24
N ARG A 421 -33.37 9.46 -15.46
CA ARG A 421 -33.21 10.92 -15.70
C ARG A 421 -33.41 11.73 -14.41
N VAL A 422 -32.60 11.49 -13.42
CA VAL A 422 -32.79 12.04 -12.09
C VAL A 422 -32.47 13.55 -12.00
N GLY A 423 -31.50 14.03 -12.80
CA GLY A 423 -31.06 15.42 -12.74
C GLY A 423 -32.18 16.46 -12.93
N TYR A 424 -33.07 16.22 -13.88
CA TYR A 424 -34.24 17.11 -14.12
C TYR A 424 -35.19 17.13 -12.93
N TRP A 425 -35.44 15.96 -12.34
CA TRP A 425 -36.33 15.86 -11.19
C TRP A 425 -35.78 16.62 -9.96
N VAL A 426 -34.47 16.48 -9.65
CA VAL A 426 -33.81 17.19 -8.55
C VAL A 426 -33.96 18.69 -8.71
N VAL A 427 -33.68 19.22 -9.90
CA VAL A 427 -33.79 20.66 -10.17
C VAL A 427 -35.25 21.13 -10.01
N LYS A 428 -36.22 20.40 -10.57
CA LYS A 428 -37.63 20.72 -10.45
C LYS A 428 -38.09 20.78 -9.00
N LYS A 429 -37.70 19.82 -8.19
CA LYS A 429 -38.08 19.73 -6.77
C LYS A 429 -37.48 20.86 -5.94
N ILE A 430 -36.17 21.08 -6.03
CA ILE A 430 -35.48 22.13 -5.26
C ILE A 430 -36.07 23.52 -5.60
N LEU A 431 -36.41 23.76 -6.87
CA LEU A 431 -37.02 25.03 -7.29
C LEU A 431 -38.47 25.16 -6.86
N SER A 432 -39.23 24.06 -6.81
CA SER A 432 -40.63 24.09 -6.33
C SER A 432 -40.72 24.27 -4.80
N ASP A 433 -39.82 23.64 -4.04
CA ASP A 433 -39.84 23.71 -2.58
C ASP A 433 -39.29 25.05 -2.03
N GLY A 434 -38.55 25.82 -2.87
CA GLY A 434 -37.96 27.13 -2.47
C GLY A 434 -38.75 28.36 -2.92
N LEU A 435 -39.85 28.20 -3.70
CA LEU A 435 -40.63 29.31 -4.26
C LEU A 435 -42.08 29.35 -3.75
N MET A 436 -42.47 28.49 -2.83
CA MET A 436 -43.68 28.57 -2.03
C MET A 436 -43.27 28.86 -0.59
#